data_6fbd0e7e2ec15a9aa09eda92aff7dcd9
#
_entry.id   6fbd0e7e2ec15a9aa09eda92aff7dcd9
#
_cell.length_a   1.000
_cell.length_b   1.000
_cell.length_c   1.000
_cell.angle_alpha   90.00
_cell.angle_beta   90.00
_cell.angle_gamma   90.00
#
_symmetry.space_group_name_H-M   'P 1'
#
loop_
_entity.id
_entity.type
_entity.pdbx_description
1 polymer ?
#
loop_
_entity_poly.entity_id
_entity_poly.type
_entity_poly.pdbx_seq_one_letter_code
_entity_poly.pdbx_strand_id
1 'polypeptide(L)'
;MRIAIHHRKGSFSDRWIEYCKKHEICHRIVNCYDSDIIDQLKDCDGLMWHWSHMDYRAQGYARQLIYSLELMGKKVFPSFSTCWHFDDKLGQKYLLESIGAPLVPSYAFYNKSDALMWAQDTDYPKVFKLRSGAGSSNVSLVQNYKEAKGKIDKAFNKGFKAYDPLKGVRERMWRLRRDKNAKAVFHLLKGFARLAIPVKGMNLLPDQKGYVYFQDFIANNAFDDRVVIVGNRAIFLRRFVRRGD
;
A
#
# COMPACT_ATOMS: atom_id res chain seq x y z
N MET A 1 4.45 23.15 -23.17
CA MET A 1 4.47 21.92 -22.32
C MET A 1 3.08 21.33 -22.30
N ARG A 2 2.94 20.05 -22.67
CA ARG A 2 1.67 19.29 -22.63
C ARG A 2 1.79 18.15 -21.61
N ILE A 3 0.88 18.10 -20.64
CA ILE A 3 0.89 17.11 -19.56
C ILE A 3 -0.20 16.07 -19.81
N ALA A 4 0.16 14.80 -19.84
CA ALA A 4 -0.81 13.71 -19.76
C ALA A 4 -1.21 13.42 -18.32
N ILE A 5 -2.50 13.18 -18.07
CA ILE A 5 -3.02 12.88 -16.73
C ILE A 5 -3.87 11.63 -16.81
N HIS A 6 -3.46 10.58 -16.10
CA HIS A 6 -4.35 9.43 -15.88
C HIS A 6 -5.42 9.80 -14.86
N HIS A 7 -6.67 9.90 -15.33
CA HIS A 7 -7.76 10.33 -14.48
C HIS A 7 -8.42 9.16 -13.75
N ARG A 8 -8.60 9.33 -12.45
CA ARG A 8 -9.43 8.46 -11.60
C ARG A 8 -10.25 9.33 -10.64
N LYS A 9 -11.57 9.29 -10.78
CA LYS A 9 -12.51 10.06 -9.95
C LYS A 9 -12.25 9.83 -8.45
N GLY A 10 -12.21 10.90 -7.68
CA GLY A 10 -11.93 10.89 -6.24
C GLY A 10 -10.44 10.71 -5.89
N SER A 11 -9.54 10.90 -6.85
CA SER A 11 -8.10 10.87 -6.64
C SER A 11 -7.47 12.25 -6.82
N PHE A 12 -6.17 12.38 -6.60
CA PHE A 12 -5.44 13.64 -6.84
C PHE A 12 -5.59 14.18 -8.25
N SER A 13 -5.86 13.31 -9.23
CA SER A 13 -6.05 13.72 -10.61
C SER A 13 -7.21 14.71 -10.81
N ASP A 14 -8.25 14.69 -9.97
CA ASP A 14 -9.33 15.67 -10.02
C ASP A 14 -8.76 17.09 -9.81
N ARG A 15 -7.89 17.24 -8.79
CA ARG A 15 -7.26 18.54 -8.47
C ARG A 15 -6.23 18.97 -9.49
N TRP A 16 -5.50 18.03 -10.07
CA TRP A 16 -4.53 18.34 -11.13
C TRP A 16 -5.22 18.86 -12.39
N ILE A 17 -6.33 18.23 -12.78
CA ILE A 17 -7.13 18.67 -13.93
C ILE A 17 -7.74 20.05 -13.67
N GLU A 18 -8.32 20.26 -12.48
CA GLU A 18 -8.86 21.55 -12.05
C GLU A 18 -7.80 22.67 -12.12
N TYR A 19 -6.60 22.36 -11.60
CA TYR A 19 -5.47 23.28 -11.62
C TYR A 19 -5.02 23.60 -13.05
N CYS A 20 -4.87 22.60 -13.90
CA CYS A 20 -4.49 22.79 -15.30
C CYS A 20 -5.51 23.66 -16.04
N LYS A 21 -6.80 23.44 -15.82
CA LYS A 21 -7.86 24.27 -16.42
C LYS A 21 -7.81 25.71 -15.95
N LYS A 22 -7.65 25.92 -14.63
CA LYS A 22 -7.61 27.26 -14.03
C LYS A 22 -6.42 28.08 -14.50
N HIS A 23 -5.29 27.44 -14.79
CA HIS A 23 -4.04 28.08 -15.18
C HIS A 23 -3.71 27.91 -16.68
N GLU A 24 -4.70 27.49 -17.49
CA GLU A 24 -4.57 27.31 -18.95
C GLU A 24 -3.38 26.42 -19.35
N ILE A 25 -3.04 25.45 -18.51
CA ILE A 25 -1.97 24.50 -18.79
C ILE A 25 -2.49 23.44 -19.77
N CYS A 26 -1.81 23.29 -20.89
CA CYS A 26 -2.15 22.29 -21.89
C CYS A 26 -2.04 20.90 -21.29
N HIS A 27 -3.17 20.16 -21.25
CA HIS A 27 -3.20 18.82 -20.69
C HIS A 27 -4.10 17.91 -21.50
N ARG A 28 -3.86 16.59 -21.37
CA ARG A 28 -4.61 15.52 -22.02
C ARG A 28 -4.99 14.47 -20.97
N ILE A 29 -6.23 14.05 -20.98
CA ILE A 29 -6.66 12.90 -20.18
C ILE A 29 -6.29 11.62 -20.93
N VAL A 30 -5.61 10.70 -20.26
CA VAL A 30 -5.21 9.40 -20.81
C VAL A 30 -5.63 8.28 -19.88
N ASN A 31 -5.73 7.08 -20.43
CA ASN A 31 -5.90 5.86 -19.66
C ASN A 31 -4.60 5.02 -19.76
N CYS A 32 -3.81 4.98 -18.69
CA CYS A 32 -2.54 4.25 -18.65
C CYS A 32 -2.67 2.72 -18.85
N TYR A 33 -3.89 2.21 -18.99
CA TYR A 33 -4.14 0.79 -19.27
C TYR A 33 -4.45 0.51 -20.75
N ASP A 34 -4.42 1.52 -21.61
CA ASP A 34 -4.60 1.34 -23.04
C ASP A 34 -3.34 0.73 -23.67
N SER A 35 -3.54 -0.18 -24.61
CA SER A 35 -2.42 -0.91 -25.23
C SER A 35 -1.47 -0.01 -26.03
N ASP A 36 -1.97 1.13 -26.54
CA ASP A 36 -1.25 2.12 -27.32
C ASP A 36 -0.79 3.34 -26.48
N ILE A 37 -0.75 3.22 -25.14
CA ILE A 37 -0.44 4.34 -24.23
C ILE A 37 0.89 5.02 -24.57
N ILE A 38 1.91 4.27 -24.98
CA ILE A 38 3.19 4.84 -25.38
C ILE A 38 3.04 5.78 -26.57
N ASP A 39 2.24 5.40 -27.56
CA ASP A 39 1.96 6.24 -28.73
C ASP A 39 1.14 7.47 -28.34
N GLN A 40 0.16 7.31 -27.46
CA GLN A 40 -0.63 8.44 -26.95
C GLN A 40 0.22 9.48 -26.21
N LEU A 41 1.37 9.08 -25.66
CA LEU A 41 2.25 9.94 -24.88
C LEU A 41 3.40 10.55 -25.69
N LYS A 42 3.57 10.23 -26.97
CA LYS A 42 4.69 10.74 -27.80
C LYS A 42 4.76 12.26 -27.83
N ASP A 43 3.61 12.92 -27.95
CA ASP A 43 3.48 14.38 -28.06
C ASP A 43 3.27 15.06 -26.68
N CYS A 44 3.38 14.34 -25.58
CA CYS A 44 3.32 14.86 -24.22
C CYS A 44 4.73 15.00 -23.62
N ASP A 45 4.94 16.05 -22.85
CA ASP A 45 6.22 16.29 -22.14
C ASP A 45 6.34 15.46 -20.86
N GLY A 46 5.20 15.04 -20.30
CA GLY A 46 5.19 14.23 -19.09
C GLY A 46 3.85 13.59 -18.77
N LEU A 47 3.87 12.71 -17.76
CA LEU A 47 2.71 11.99 -17.24
C LEU A 47 2.54 12.24 -15.75
N MET A 48 1.32 12.51 -15.32
CA MET A 48 0.91 12.51 -13.91
C MET A 48 -0.03 11.33 -13.65
N TRP A 49 0.41 10.40 -12.79
CA TRP A 49 -0.37 9.23 -12.47
C TRP A 49 -0.27 8.81 -11.00
N HIS A 50 -1.24 9.20 -10.19
CA HIS A 50 -1.39 8.67 -8.82
C HIS A 50 -2.21 7.39 -8.84
N TRP A 51 -1.54 6.24 -8.95
CA TRP A 51 -2.24 4.94 -8.96
C TRP A 51 -2.71 4.51 -7.56
N SER A 52 -3.66 3.59 -7.54
CA SER A 52 -4.20 3.04 -6.32
C SER A 52 -3.56 1.69 -5.99
N HIS A 53 -3.15 1.49 -4.74
CA HIS A 53 -2.74 0.19 -4.24
C HIS A 53 -3.88 -0.87 -4.26
N MET A 54 -5.14 -0.42 -4.45
CA MET A 54 -6.30 -1.29 -4.57
C MET A 54 -6.61 -1.69 -6.03
N ASP A 55 -5.89 -1.13 -7.00
CA ASP A 55 -6.05 -1.50 -8.42
C ASP A 55 -4.95 -2.50 -8.79
N TYR A 56 -5.37 -3.75 -9.04
CA TYR A 56 -4.45 -4.85 -9.38
C TYR A 56 -3.62 -4.56 -10.65
N ARG A 57 -4.19 -3.82 -11.61
CA ARG A 57 -3.49 -3.42 -12.84
C ARG A 57 -2.34 -2.48 -12.51
N ALA A 58 -2.64 -1.44 -11.72
CA ALA A 58 -1.61 -0.50 -11.29
C ALA A 58 -0.50 -1.19 -10.50
N GLN A 59 -0.86 -2.10 -9.59
CA GLN A 59 0.12 -2.88 -8.83
C GLN A 59 1.03 -3.73 -9.73
N GLY A 60 0.47 -4.29 -10.81
CA GLY A 60 1.23 -5.12 -11.74
C GLY A 60 2.08 -4.32 -12.74
N TYR A 61 1.61 -3.16 -13.21
CA TYR A 61 2.12 -2.55 -14.44
C TYR A 61 2.56 -1.09 -14.32
N ALA A 62 2.19 -0.36 -13.25
CA ALA A 62 2.48 1.07 -13.18
C ALA A 62 3.98 1.37 -13.17
N ARG A 63 4.75 0.59 -12.42
CA ARG A 63 6.21 0.79 -12.29
C ARG A 63 6.92 0.63 -13.62
N GLN A 64 6.54 -0.38 -14.40
CA GLN A 64 7.10 -0.65 -15.73
C GLN A 64 6.83 0.50 -16.69
N LEU A 65 5.59 0.97 -16.77
CA LEU A 65 5.23 2.08 -17.63
C LEU A 65 5.97 3.37 -17.23
N ILE A 66 5.99 3.69 -15.94
CA ILE A 66 6.66 4.90 -15.43
C ILE A 66 8.14 4.88 -15.76
N TYR A 67 8.83 3.78 -15.49
CA TYR A 67 10.25 3.65 -15.79
C TYR A 67 10.54 3.76 -17.30
N SER A 68 9.72 3.11 -18.14
CA SER A 68 9.86 3.19 -19.60
C SER A 68 9.68 4.62 -20.13
N LEU A 69 8.75 5.39 -19.55
CA LEU A 69 8.53 6.79 -19.93
C LEU A 69 9.72 7.69 -19.51
N GLU A 70 10.31 7.43 -18.33
CA GLU A 70 11.52 8.15 -17.91
C GLU A 70 12.70 7.86 -18.85
N LEU A 71 12.86 6.61 -19.30
CA LEU A 71 13.87 6.25 -20.33
C LEU A 71 13.62 6.96 -21.67
N MET A 72 12.35 7.25 -22.00
CA MET A 72 11.99 8.09 -23.17
C MET A 72 12.26 9.59 -22.94
N GLY A 73 12.84 9.98 -21.80
CA GLY A 73 13.05 11.39 -21.45
C GLY A 73 11.80 12.14 -21.00
N LYS A 74 10.67 11.46 -20.74
CA LYS A 74 9.45 12.08 -20.25
C LYS A 74 9.54 12.37 -18.75
N LYS A 75 8.98 13.49 -18.31
CA LYS A 75 8.84 13.77 -16.87
C LYS A 75 7.64 13.01 -16.32
N VAL A 76 7.84 12.22 -15.28
CA VAL A 76 6.75 11.44 -14.66
C VAL A 76 6.56 11.86 -13.21
N PHE A 77 5.30 12.01 -12.77
CA PHE A 77 4.97 12.28 -11.38
C PHE A 77 3.91 11.28 -10.87
N PRO A 78 4.22 10.56 -9.79
CA PRO A 78 5.53 10.48 -9.11
C PRO A 78 6.58 9.82 -10.00
N SER A 79 7.86 10.17 -9.83
CA SER A 79 8.96 9.54 -10.54
C SER A 79 9.17 8.10 -10.10
N PHE A 80 9.81 7.28 -10.94
CA PHE A 80 10.11 5.90 -10.58
C PHE A 80 10.92 5.81 -9.29
N SER A 81 11.95 6.64 -9.13
CA SER A 81 12.79 6.66 -7.94
C SER A 81 12.01 6.91 -6.63
N THR A 82 10.90 7.66 -6.70
CA THR A 82 10.06 7.98 -5.54
C THR A 82 8.89 7.02 -5.33
N CYS A 83 8.52 6.24 -6.31
CA CYS A 83 7.30 5.44 -6.25
C CYS A 83 7.46 3.92 -6.40
N TRP A 84 8.66 3.41 -6.77
CA TRP A 84 8.86 1.97 -6.98
C TRP A 84 8.56 1.13 -5.74
N HIS A 85 8.78 1.69 -4.55
CA HIS A 85 8.52 1.04 -3.26
C HIS A 85 7.12 1.33 -2.69
N PHE A 86 6.24 1.99 -3.46
CA PHE A 86 4.88 2.32 -3.00
C PHE A 86 4.07 1.05 -2.69
N ASP A 87 3.50 0.99 -1.49
CA ASP A 87 2.79 -0.16 -0.90
C ASP A 87 3.62 -1.46 -0.87
N ASP A 88 4.94 -1.34 -0.77
CA ASP A 88 5.88 -2.46 -0.73
C ASP A 88 6.79 -2.38 0.50
N LYS A 89 6.43 -3.08 1.59
CA LYS A 89 7.19 -3.05 2.85
C LYS A 89 8.57 -3.70 2.73
N LEU A 90 8.74 -4.67 1.82
CA LEU A 90 10.05 -5.26 1.55
C LEU A 90 10.93 -4.28 0.78
N GLY A 91 10.37 -3.63 -0.25
CA GLY A 91 11.07 -2.58 -0.98
C GLY A 91 11.45 -1.41 -0.06
N GLN A 92 10.55 -0.99 0.83
CA GLN A 92 10.84 0.05 1.83
C GLN A 92 11.93 -0.37 2.82
N LYS A 93 11.93 -1.63 3.28
CA LYS A 93 13.01 -2.16 4.13
C LYS A 93 14.36 -2.02 3.44
N TYR A 94 14.48 -2.55 2.23
CA TYR A 94 15.76 -2.48 1.50
C TYR A 94 16.20 -1.04 1.19
N LEU A 95 15.27 -0.17 0.80
CA LEU A 95 15.57 1.24 0.57
C LEU A 95 16.10 1.91 1.82
N LEU A 96 15.38 1.79 2.94
CA LEU A 96 15.74 2.48 4.18
C LEU A 96 17.04 1.95 4.77
N GLU A 97 17.28 0.65 4.72
CA GLU A 97 18.54 0.05 5.15
C GLU A 97 19.72 0.48 4.26
N SER A 98 19.52 0.52 2.93
CA SER A 98 20.59 0.88 2.00
C SER A 98 21.09 2.33 2.13
N ILE A 99 20.21 3.22 2.60
CA ILE A 99 20.54 4.65 2.82
C ILE A 99 20.86 4.96 4.30
N GLY A 100 20.93 3.94 5.16
CA GLY A 100 21.20 4.11 6.58
C GLY A 100 20.12 4.89 7.35
N ALA A 101 18.87 4.92 6.83
CA ALA A 101 17.77 5.58 7.50
C ALA A 101 17.34 4.80 8.75
N PRO A 102 16.92 5.49 9.84
CA PRO A 102 16.44 4.81 11.03
C PRO A 102 15.18 3.99 10.71
N LEU A 103 15.32 2.67 10.78
CA LEU A 103 14.24 1.72 10.59
C LEU A 103 14.15 0.83 11.84
N VAL A 104 12.94 0.57 12.32
CA VAL A 104 12.71 -0.46 13.33
C VAL A 104 13.25 -1.79 12.79
N PRO A 105 14.07 -2.54 13.57
CA PRO A 105 14.65 -3.80 13.11
C PRO A 105 13.61 -4.69 12.43
N SER A 106 13.92 -5.13 11.23
CA SER A 106 12.99 -5.79 10.33
C SER A 106 13.64 -6.99 9.66
N TYR A 107 12.93 -8.11 9.63
CA TYR A 107 13.44 -9.41 9.25
C TYR A 107 12.60 -9.97 8.10
N ALA A 108 13.22 -10.27 6.98
CA ALA A 108 12.58 -10.84 5.82
C ALA A 108 13.22 -12.18 5.47
N PHE A 109 12.42 -13.22 5.28
CA PHE A 109 12.89 -14.56 4.92
C PHE A 109 12.13 -15.06 3.68
N TYR A 110 12.89 -15.64 2.77
CA TYR A 110 12.41 -16.24 1.52
C TYR A 110 12.57 -17.77 1.53
N ASN A 111 13.12 -18.31 2.60
CA ASN A 111 13.27 -19.72 2.89
C ASN A 111 12.55 -20.07 4.19
N LYS A 112 11.79 -21.17 4.17
CA LYS A 112 10.99 -21.59 5.34
C LYS A 112 11.86 -22.04 6.50
N SER A 113 12.94 -22.78 6.25
CA SER A 113 13.83 -23.29 7.31
C SER A 113 14.51 -22.15 8.05
N ASP A 114 15.03 -21.14 7.31
CA ASP A 114 15.70 -19.99 7.89
C ASP A 114 14.74 -19.17 8.76
N ALA A 115 13.50 -18.99 8.28
CA ALA A 115 12.46 -18.31 9.03
C ALA A 115 12.11 -19.05 10.33
N LEU A 116 12.05 -20.37 10.30
CA LEU A 116 11.75 -21.18 11.48
C LEU A 116 12.92 -21.16 12.50
N MET A 117 14.17 -21.25 12.05
CA MET A 117 15.35 -21.13 12.92
C MET A 117 15.36 -19.77 13.62
N TRP A 118 15.23 -18.68 12.85
CA TRP A 118 15.16 -17.34 13.42
C TRP A 118 14.01 -17.19 14.42
N ALA A 119 12.85 -17.77 14.12
CA ALA A 119 11.68 -17.66 14.99
C ALA A 119 11.85 -18.41 16.33
N GLN A 120 12.74 -19.43 16.41
CA GLN A 120 13.07 -20.14 17.65
C GLN A 120 13.95 -19.29 18.57
N ASP A 121 14.86 -18.51 17.97
CA ASP A 121 15.92 -17.80 18.73
C ASP A 121 15.60 -16.32 19.00
N THR A 122 14.55 -15.79 18.33
CA THR A 122 14.20 -14.36 18.49
C THR A 122 13.37 -14.09 19.74
N ASP A 123 13.53 -12.90 20.29
CA ASP A 123 12.67 -12.39 21.37
C ASP A 123 11.28 -12.02 20.85
N TYR A 124 10.27 -12.16 21.69
CA TYR A 124 8.89 -11.81 21.40
C TYR A 124 8.40 -10.69 22.33
N PRO A 125 7.38 -9.88 21.94
CA PRO A 125 6.56 -10.01 20.74
C PRO A 125 7.20 -9.43 19.47
N LYS A 126 6.77 -9.93 18.30
CA LYS A 126 7.11 -9.40 16.98
C LYS A 126 5.85 -9.00 16.20
N VAL A 127 5.99 -8.09 15.24
CA VAL A 127 4.90 -7.69 14.36
C VAL A 127 5.06 -8.37 13.00
N PHE A 128 4.17 -9.29 12.69
CA PHE A 128 4.08 -9.89 11.36
C PHE A 128 3.34 -8.97 10.41
N LYS A 129 3.89 -8.75 9.21
CA LYS A 129 3.27 -7.91 8.16
C LYS A 129 3.34 -8.61 6.81
N LEU A 130 2.36 -8.37 5.96
CA LEU A 130 2.47 -8.71 4.55
C LEU A 130 3.12 -7.55 3.78
N ARG A 131 3.70 -7.87 2.62
CA ARG A 131 4.38 -6.93 1.73
C ARG A 131 3.51 -5.73 1.39
N SER A 132 2.25 -5.99 0.99
CA SER A 132 1.27 -4.95 0.65
C SER A 132 0.20 -4.79 1.72
N GLY A 133 -0.50 -3.67 1.69
CA GLY A 133 -1.63 -3.36 2.57
C GLY A 133 -1.41 -2.14 3.44
N ALA A 134 -2.40 -1.26 3.44
CA ALA A 134 -2.44 -0.02 4.20
C ALA A 134 -3.40 -0.10 5.40
N GLY A 135 -3.26 0.82 6.36
CA GLY A 135 -4.21 1.00 7.46
C GLY A 135 -4.33 -0.19 8.41
N SER A 136 -3.20 -0.76 8.83
CA SER A 136 -3.13 -1.95 9.71
C SER A 136 -3.73 -3.23 9.11
N SER A 137 -4.17 -3.19 7.86
CA SER A 137 -4.55 -4.42 7.16
C SER A 137 -3.30 -5.29 6.94
N ASN A 138 -3.44 -6.60 7.12
CA ASN A 138 -2.34 -7.52 6.96
C ASN A 138 -1.16 -7.34 7.95
N VAL A 139 -1.47 -6.82 9.14
CA VAL A 139 -0.55 -6.69 10.28
C VAL A 139 -1.11 -7.50 11.44
N SER A 140 -0.28 -8.22 12.16
CA SER A 140 -0.66 -8.92 13.40
C SER A 140 0.51 -9.01 14.36
N LEU A 141 0.22 -8.80 15.64
CA LEU A 141 1.16 -9.07 16.71
C LEU A 141 1.32 -10.59 16.85
N VAL A 142 2.54 -11.03 17.10
CA VAL A 142 2.94 -12.41 17.29
C VAL A 142 3.65 -12.50 18.64
N GLN A 143 3.05 -13.22 19.57
CA GLN A 143 3.45 -13.24 20.97
C GLN A 143 4.51 -14.32 21.30
N ASN A 144 4.67 -15.32 20.45
CA ASN A 144 5.51 -16.47 20.72
C ASN A 144 5.84 -17.26 19.45
N TYR A 145 6.77 -18.21 19.59
CA TYR A 145 7.18 -19.12 18.49
C TYR A 145 6.01 -19.86 17.82
N LYS A 146 5.05 -20.36 18.61
CA LYS A 146 3.91 -21.11 18.04
C LYS A 146 3.10 -20.29 17.06
N GLU A 147 2.86 -19.03 17.39
CA GLU A 147 2.17 -18.08 16.51
C GLU A 147 3.02 -17.73 15.28
N ALA A 148 4.32 -17.47 15.48
CA ALA A 148 5.27 -17.21 14.39
C ALA A 148 5.31 -18.37 13.41
N LYS A 149 5.48 -19.60 13.93
CA LYS A 149 5.47 -20.85 13.14
C LYS A 149 4.19 -20.98 12.31
N GLY A 150 3.03 -20.72 12.91
CA GLY A 150 1.75 -20.75 12.19
C GLY A 150 1.69 -19.75 11.02
N LYS A 151 2.27 -18.54 11.17
CA LYS A 151 2.38 -17.57 10.08
C LYS A 151 3.35 -18.01 9.00
N ILE A 152 4.51 -18.56 9.40
CA ILE A 152 5.55 -19.06 8.49
C ILE A 152 4.98 -20.24 7.69
N ASP A 153 4.39 -21.24 8.35
CA ASP A 153 3.79 -22.40 7.68
C ASP A 153 2.73 -21.97 6.67
N LYS A 154 1.88 -21.03 7.03
CA LYS A 154 0.87 -20.50 6.12
C LYS A 154 1.49 -19.77 4.93
N ALA A 155 2.50 -18.92 5.16
CA ALA A 155 3.15 -18.13 4.13
C ALA A 155 3.82 -19.00 3.05
N PHE A 156 4.46 -20.10 3.46
CA PHE A 156 5.15 -21.00 2.53
C PHE A 156 4.27 -22.10 1.94
N ASN A 157 3.06 -22.32 2.48
CA ASN A 157 2.09 -23.31 1.96
C ASN A 157 0.97 -22.62 1.17
N LYS A 158 -0.12 -22.22 1.86
CA LYS A 158 -1.33 -21.66 1.23
C LYS A 158 -1.20 -20.19 0.87
N GLY A 159 -0.31 -19.46 1.55
CA GLY A 159 -0.21 -18.02 1.41
C GLY A 159 -1.32 -17.24 2.12
N PHE A 160 -1.32 -15.94 1.92
CA PHE A 160 -2.32 -15.02 2.44
C PHE A 160 -3.00 -14.31 1.27
N LYS A 161 -4.33 -14.28 1.27
CA LYS A 161 -5.07 -13.50 0.28
C LYS A 161 -4.76 -12.02 0.44
N ALA A 162 -4.48 -11.33 -0.65
CA ALA A 162 -4.26 -9.89 -0.65
C ALA A 162 -5.50 -9.13 -0.16
N TYR A 163 -6.69 -9.65 -0.45
CA TYR A 163 -7.96 -9.13 0.03
C TYR A 163 -8.74 -10.20 0.79
N ASP A 164 -9.07 -9.90 2.05
CA ASP A 164 -9.95 -10.71 2.90
C ASP A 164 -11.22 -9.93 3.24
N PRO A 165 -12.37 -10.22 2.60
CA PRO A 165 -13.62 -9.51 2.85
C PRO A 165 -14.13 -9.69 4.27
N LEU A 166 -13.88 -10.84 4.92
CA LEU A 166 -14.27 -11.10 6.30
C LEU A 166 -13.54 -10.18 7.29
N LYS A 167 -12.28 -9.86 7.00
CA LYS A 167 -11.51 -8.90 7.79
C LYS A 167 -12.14 -7.51 7.73
N GLY A 168 -12.60 -7.10 6.54
CA GLY A 168 -13.33 -5.85 6.36
C GLY A 168 -14.64 -5.78 7.17
N VAL A 169 -15.34 -6.90 7.35
CA VAL A 169 -16.56 -6.97 8.20
C VAL A 169 -16.19 -6.88 9.68
N ARG A 170 -15.14 -7.60 10.13
CA ARG A 170 -14.67 -7.53 11.52
C ARG A 170 -14.25 -6.11 11.93
N GLU A 171 -13.55 -5.40 11.06
CA GLU A 171 -13.15 -4.01 11.31
C GLU A 171 -14.37 -3.08 11.43
N ARG A 172 -15.39 -3.25 10.58
CA ARG A 172 -16.62 -2.47 10.65
C ARG A 172 -17.46 -2.82 11.90
N MET A 173 -17.46 -4.09 12.31
CA MET A 173 -18.09 -4.52 13.55
C MET A 173 -17.40 -3.89 14.76
N TRP A 174 -16.08 -3.84 14.76
CA TRP A 174 -15.32 -3.14 15.81
C TRP A 174 -15.64 -1.64 15.82
N ARG A 175 -15.68 -0.98 14.66
CA ARG A 175 -16.10 0.43 14.55
C ARG A 175 -17.52 0.65 15.09
N LEU A 176 -18.45 -0.24 14.78
CA LEU A 176 -19.83 -0.15 15.31
C LEU A 176 -19.85 -0.22 16.82
N ARG A 177 -19.09 -1.14 17.42
CA ARG A 177 -18.98 -1.26 18.89
C ARG A 177 -18.40 -0.01 19.54
N ARG A 178 -17.48 0.66 18.84
CA ARG A 178 -16.82 1.89 19.31
C ARG A 178 -17.72 3.12 19.14
N ASP A 179 -18.25 3.33 17.94
CA ASP A 179 -18.88 4.60 17.53
C ASP A 179 -20.38 4.63 17.85
N LYS A 180 -21.03 3.46 17.97
CA LYS A 180 -22.45 3.25 18.34
C LYS A 180 -23.42 4.21 17.65
N ASN A 181 -23.21 4.51 16.34
CA ASN A 181 -24.03 5.43 15.57
C ASN A 181 -24.62 4.79 14.30
N ALA A 182 -25.68 5.38 13.75
CA ALA A 182 -26.37 4.88 12.56
C ALA A 182 -25.46 4.76 11.33
N LYS A 183 -24.45 5.64 11.20
CA LYS A 183 -23.47 5.62 10.11
C LYS A 183 -22.60 4.36 10.19
N ALA A 184 -22.19 3.94 11.38
CA ALA A 184 -21.44 2.71 11.59
C ALA A 184 -22.27 1.46 11.27
N VAL A 185 -23.57 1.45 11.61
CA VAL A 185 -24.53 0.39 11.21
C VAL A 185 -24.59 0.30 9.68
N PHE A 186 -24.81 1.41 9.00
CA PHE A 186 -24.86 1.45 7.54
C PHE A 186 -23.55 0.93 6.90
N HIS A 187 -22.40 1.32 7.44
CA HIS A 187 -21.11 0.81 6.98
C HIS A 187 -20.94 -0.70 7.22
N LEU A 188 -21.49 -1.24 8.32
CA LEU A 188 -21.48 -2.68 8.58
C LEU A 188 -22.35 -3.44 7.59
N LEU A 189 -23.59 -2.98 7.35
CA LEU A 189 -24.49 -3.58 6.34
C LEU A 189 -23.87 -3.57 4.94
N LYS A 190 -23.24 -2.46 4.55
CA LYS A 190 -22.45 -2.37 3.31
C LYS A 190 -21.26 -3.35 3.32
N GLY A 191 -20.72 -3.69 4.48
CA GLY A 191 -19.68 -4.70 4.64
C GLY A 191 -20.19 -6.09 4.33
N PHE A 192 -21.35 -6.45 4.84
CA PHE A 192 -21.99 -7.73 4.53
C PHE A 192 -22.39 -7.86 3.06
N ALA A 193 -22.97 -6.82 2.47
CA ALA A 193 -23.27 -6.79 1.04
C ALA A 193 -22.00 -7.06 0.17
N ARG A 194 -20.82 -6.60 0.60
CA ARG A 194 -19.54 -6.86 -0.09
C ARG A 194 -19.00 -8.28 0.04
N LEU A 195 -19.55 -9.10 0.93
CA LEU A 195 -19.26 -10.54 0.95
C LEU A 195 -19.92 -11.25 -0.23
N ALA A 196 -21.14 -10.84 -0.56
CA ALA A 196 -21.88 -11.39 -1.72
C ALA A 196 -21.47 -10.74 -3.04
N ILE A 197 -21.13 -9.45 -3.02
CA ILE A 197 -20.70 -8.69 -4.22
C ILE A 197 -19.28 -8.18 -3.99
N PRO A 198 -18.25 -8.94 -4.37
CA PRO A 198 -16.86 -8.53 -4.24
C PRO A 198 -16.58 -7.23 -5.01
N VAL A 199 -15.69 -6.41 -4.48
CA VAL A 199 -15.23 -5.22 -5.23
C VAL A 199 -14.49 -5.71 -6.46
N LYS A 200 -14.93 -5.23 -7.64
CA LYS A 200 -14.40 -5.63 -8.95
C LYS A 200 -12.87 -5.55 -8.96
N GLY A 201 -12.22 -6.65 -9.32
CA GLY A 201 -10.78 -6.72 -9.50
C GLY A 201 -9.94 -6.98 -8.23
N MET A 202 -10.52 -6.96 -7.02
CA MET A 202 -9.74 -7.23 -5.80
C MET A 202 -9.32 -8.71 -5.66
N ASN A 203 -10.09 -9.61 -6.24
CA ASN A 203 -9.75 -11.03 -6.33
C ASN A 203 -8.61 -11.33 -7.33
N LEU A 204 -8.23 -10.34 -8.14
CA LEU A 204 -7.12 -10.44 -9.10
C LEU A 204 -5.79 -9.96 -8.51
N LEU A 205 -5.79 -9.44 -7.28
CA LEU A 205 -4.54 -9.16 -6.56
C LEU A 205 -3.86 -10.48 -6.22
N PRO A 206 -2.54 -10.62 -6.48
CA PRO A 206 -1.82 -11.86 -6.23
C PRO A 206 -1.77 -12.18 -4.74
N ASP A 207 -1.90 -13.46 -4.41
CA ASP A 207 -1.73 -13.94 -3.05
C ASP A 207 -0.30 -13.68 -2.56
N GLN A 208 -0.17 -13.37 -1.28
CA GLN A 208 1.10 -13.13 -0.62
C GLN A 208 1.66 -14.46 -0.13
N LYS A 209 2.67 -14.99 -0.84
CA LYS A 209 3.23 -16.32 -0.63
C LYS A 209 4.73 -16.35 -0.88
N GLY A 210 5.44 -17.31 -0.24
CA GLY A 210 6.86 -17.56 -0.49
C GLY A 210 7.80 -16.63 0.28
N TYR A 211 7.28 -15.84 1.21
CA TYR A 211 8.09 -15.00 2.08
C TYR A 211 7.38 -14.74 3.41
N VAL A 212 8.14 -14.32 4.41
CA VAL A 212 7.63 -13.72 5.65
C VAL A 212 8.37 -12.43 5.96
N TYR A 213 7.68 -11.48 6.60
CA TYR A 213 8.26 -10.24 7.07
C TYR A 213 7.82 -9.99 8.51
N PHE A 214 8.80 -9.88 9.39
CA PHE A 214 8.63 -9.54 10.79
C PHE A 214 9.33 -8.22 11.10
N GLN A 215 8.87 -7.55 12.13
CA GLN A 215 9.47 -6.32 12.64
C GLN A 215 9.39 -6.32 14.16
N ASP A 216 10.36 -5.70 14.81
CA ASP A 216 10.33 -5.54 16.25
C ASP A 216 9.09 -4.76 16.68
N PHE A 217 8.54 -5.14 17.83
CA PHE A 217 7.42 -4.45 18.42
C PHE A 217 7.93 -3.31 19.31
N ILE A 218 7.42 -2.10 19.07
CA ILE A 218 7.69 -0.95 19.94
C ILE A 218 6.58 -0.88 20.97
N ALA A 219 6.91 -1.27 22.20
CA ALA A 219 5.98 -1.20 23.33
C ALA A 219 5.70 0.26 23.72
N ASN A 220 4.55 0.49 24.38
CA ASN A 220 4.17 1.79 24.96
C ASN A 220 4.14 2.96 23.97
N ASN A 221 3.90 2.67 22.69
CA ASN A 221 3.79 3.69 21.67
C ASN A 221 2.38 4.30 21.68
N ALA A 222 2.25 5.50 22.25
CA ALA A 222 0.98 6.21 22.36
C ALA A 222 0.58 6.95 21.07
N PHE A 223 1.52 7.23 20.18
CA PHE A 223 1.30 7.97 18.94
C PHE A 223 2.35 7.65 17.88
N ASP A 224 2.05 7.94 16.65
CA ASP A 224 3.03 8.04 15.56
C ASP A 224 3.03 9.44 14.95
N ASP A 225 4.21 9.92 14.65
CA ASP A 225 4.41 11.21 13.98
C ASP A 225 4.58 10.98 12.48
N ARG A 226 3.88 11.76 11.70
CA ARG A 226 3.95 11.72 10.24
C ARG A 226 4.41 13.05 9.70
N VAL A 227 5.47 13.03 8.91
CA VAL A 227 5.92 14.18 8.15
C VAL A 227 5.53 13.97 6.68
N VAL A 228 4.80 14.92 6.12
CA VAL A 228 4.43 14.94 4.70
C VAL A 228 5.19 16.07 4.03
N ILE A 229 5.99 15.75 3.03
CA ILE A 229 6.79 16.72 2.27
C ILE A 229 6.12 16.97 0.93
N VAL A 230 5.90 18.23 0.59
CA VAL A 230 5.35 18.67 -0.69
C VAL A 230 6.23 19.83 -1.21
N GLY A 231 7.05 19.57 -2.21
CA GLY A 231 8.06 20.51 -2.68
C GLY A 231 9.04 20.88 -1.57
N ASN A 232 9.09 22.15 -1.20
CA ASN A 232 9.94 22.70 -0.12
C ASN A 232 9.20 22.86 1.23
N ARG A 233 7.99 22.31 1.35
CA ARG A 233 7.17 22.41 2.56
C ARG A 233 7.06 21.06 3.25
N ALA A 234 7.16 21.07 4.59
CA ALA A 234 6.91 19.91 5.44
C ALA A 234 5.68 20.17 6.32
N ILE A 235 4.78 19.21 6.35
CA ILE A 235 3.58 19.24 7.20
C ILE A 235 3.73 18.12 8.23
N PHE A 236 3.66 18.48 9.50
CA PHE A 236 3.71 17.54 10.61
C PHE A 236 2.32 17.19 11.09
N LEU A 237 2.09 15.88 11.31
CA LEU A 237 0.83 15.34 11.82
C LEU A 237 1.14 14.32 12.93
N ARG A 238 0.56 14.47 14.11
CA ARG A 238 0.59 13.46 15.15
C ARG A 238 -0.68 12.64 15.14
N ARG A 239 -0.52 11.32 15.08
CA ARG A 239 -1.63 10.38 15.10
C ARG A 239 -1.56 9.51 16.35
N PHE A 240 -2.54 9.64 17.21
CA PHE A 240 -2.64 8.84 18.42
C PHE A 240 -3.10 7.42 18.11
N VAL A 241 -2.55 6.46 18.85
CA VAL A 241 -2.97 5.06 18.79
C VAL A 241 -4.44 4.97 19.21
N ARG A 242 -5.21 4.18 18.52
CA ARG A 242 -6.62 3.98 18.85
C ARG A 242 -6.73 3.18 20.14
N ARG A 243 -7.68 3.55 21.02
CA ARG A 243 -7.96 2.76 22.22
C ARG A 243 -8.40 1.35 21.81
N GLY A 244 -7.65 0.32 22.23
CA GLY A 244 -7.92 -1.10 21.97
C GLY A 244 -7.22 -1.69 20.74
N ASP A 245 -6.23 -0.99 20.18
CA ASP A 245 -5.28 -1.57 19.21
C ASP A 245 -4.07 -2.16 19.93
#